data_7ed7f67fb7b5165482f4b3d439537b88
#
_entry.id   7ed7f67fb7b5165482f4b3d439537b88
#
_cell.length_a   1.000
_cell.length_b   1.000
_cell.length_c   1.000
_cell.angle_alpha   90.00
_cell.angle_beta   90.00
_cell.angle_gamma   90.00
#
_symmetry.space_group_name_H-M   'P 1'
#
loop_
_entity.id
_entity.type
_entity.pdbx_description
1 polymer ?
#
loop_
_entity_poly.entity_id
_entity_poly.type
_entity_poly.pdbx_seq_one_letter_code
_entity_poly.pdbx_strand_id
1 'polypeptide(L)'
;EPLRELRKRLREEFDGDLAAFGRAMGAMPAGWNTIMLPPPRWGERRYDYADDAVHRTCFAMLEEADPAQVQYVSLTGLFLESMIYPVYGRVSTNAYNAAHAVPLSSWGQFQLPATVPTADPQLRREWEEFVRQELNPSFILFTGDPKAFSEFLQQAYRDDIAQLNQAWQSDYGSFEQIPLPSGQWLSGQQRQDYEQ
;
A
#
# COMPACT_ATOMS: atom_id res chain seq x y z
N GLU A 1 10.26 0.30 -4.17
CA GLU A 1 9.75 0.59 -2.85
C GLU A 1 9.03 -0.58 -2.17
N PRO A 2 7.68 -0.68 -2.01
CA PRO A 2 7.12 -1.76 -1.19
C PRO A 2 7.44 -3.15 -1.72
N LEU A 3 7.45 -3.35 -3.03
CA LEU A 3 7.83 -4.63 -3.65
C LEU A 3 9.31 -4.94 -3.43
N ARG A 4 10.17 -3.93 -3.46
CA ARG A 4 11.59 -4.06 -3.15
C ARG A 4 11.81 -4.40 -1.67
N GLU A 5 11.10 -3.74 -0.76
CA GLU A 5 11.16 -4.04 0.66
C GLU A 5 10.64 -5.45 0.99
N LEU A 6 9.53 -5.88 0.37
CA LEU A 6 9.05 -7.26 0.45
C LEU A 6 10.14 -8.26 0.06
N ARG A 7 10.76 -8.06 -1.12
CA ARG A 7 11.81 -8.95 -1.63
C ARG A 7 13.04 -8.98 -0.74
N LYS A 8 13.42 -7.82 -0.18
CA LYS A 8 14.53 -7.71 0.76
C LYS A 8 14.25 -8.50 2.03
N ARG A 9 13.10 -8.30 2.68
CA ARG A 9 12.72 -9.00 3.90
C ARG A 9 12.61 -10.52 3.69
N LEU A 10 12.00 -10.96 2.60
CA LEU A 10 11.94 -12.38 2.25
C LEU A 10 13.34 -12.95 2.03
N ARG A 11 14.23 -12.22 1.35
CA ARG A 11 15.61 -12.67 1.16
C ARG A 11 16.37 -12.75 2.48
N GLU A 12 16.15 -11.83 3.40
CA GLU A 12 16.74 -11.85 4.75
C GLU A 12 16.19 -13.01 5.59
N GLU A 13 14.85 -13.23 5.57
CA GLU A 13 14.18 -14.34 6.29
C GLU A 13 14.73 -15.72 5.87
N PHE A 14 15.10 -15.87 4.61
CA PHE A 14 15.62 -17.13 4.07
C PHE A 14 17.14 -17.13 3.85
N ASP A 15 17.88 -16.23 4.48
CA ASP A 15 19.36 -16.12 4.38
C ASP A 15 19.89 -16.06 2.92
N GLY A 16 19.08 -15.54 2.00
CA GLY A 16 19.38 -15.50 0.57
C GLY A 16 19.19 -16.85 -0.17
N ASP A 17 18.73 -17.90 0.51
CA ASP A 17 18.47 -19.21 -0.11
C ASP A 17 17.10 -19.23 -0.83
N LEU A 18 17.14 -18.95 -2.13
CA LEU A 18 15.95 -18.99 -2.99
C LEU A 18 15.29 -20.38 -3.04
N ALA A 19 16.08 -21.44 -2.90
CA ALA A 19 15.56 -22.80 -2.91
C ALA A 19 14.79 -23.12 -1.62
N ALA A 20 15.25 -22.62 -0.46
CA ALA A 20 14.52 -22.73 0.79
C ALA A 20 13.19 -21.96 0.72
N PHE A 21 13.20 -20.74 0.19
CA PHE A 21 11.98 -19.97 -0.06
C PHE A 21 11.02 -20.74 -0.99
N GLY A 22 11.49 -21.24 -2.13
CA GLY A 22 10.67 -22.00 -3.07
C GLY A 22 10.03 -23.23 -2.45
N ARG A 23 10.75 -23.96 -1.58
CA ARG A 23 10.19 -25.09 -0.83
C ARG A 23 9.08 -24.64 0.13
N ALA A 24 9.29 -23.54 0.87
CA ALA A 24 8.29 -23.01 1.79
C ALA A 24 7.02 -22.52 1.08
N MET A 25 7.16 -21.98 -0.12
CA MET A 25 6.03 -21.51 -0.95
C MET A 25 5.37 -22.60 -1.81
N GLY A 26 5.94 -23.81 -1.86
CA GLY A 26 5.47 -24.87 -2.76
C GLY A 26 5.67 -24.60 -4.25
N ALA A 27 6.41 -23.54 -4.59
CA ALA A 27 6.70 -23.14 -5.98
C ALA A 27 8.07 -22.47 -6.08
N MET A 28 8.89 -22.87 -7.05
CA MET A 28 10.22 -22.32 -7.23
C MET A 28 10.17 -21.07 -8.11
N PRO A 29 10.47 -19.87 -7.59
CA PRO A 29 10.59 -18.67 -8.41
C PRO A 29 11.88 -18.69 -9.24
N ALA A 30 11.86 -18.02 -10.38
CA ALA A 30 13.04 -17.90 -11.24
C ALA A 30 14.16 -17.02 -10.62
N GLY A 31 13.81 -16.18 -9.64
CA GLY A 31 14.72 -15.33 -8.90
C GLY A 31 13.94 -14.44 -7.92
N TRP A 32 14.67 -13.80 -6.99
CA TRP A 32 14.07 -12.88 -6.02
C TRP A 32 13.28 -11.75 -6.68
N ASN A 33 13.73 -11.28 -7.84
CA ASN A 33 13.07 -10.23 -8.61
C ASN A 33 11.74 -10.65 -9.26
N THR A 34 11.44 -11.94 -9.31
CA THR A 34 10.16 -12.44 -9.85
C THR A 34 9.06 -12.59 -8.80
N ILE A 35 9.40 -12.41 -7.52
CA ILE A 35 8.41 -12.44 -6.44
C ILE A 35 7.56 -11.19 -6.53
N MET A 36 6.25 -11.36 -6.50
CA MET A 36 5.26 -10.29 -6.60
C MET A 36 4.43 -10.20 -5.33
N LEU A 37 3.75 -9.09 -5.16
CA LEU A 37 2.69 -8.98 -4.14
C LEU A 37 1.61 -10.04 -4.42
N PRO A 38 0.91 -10.52 -3.38
CA PRO A 38 -0.17 -11.48 -3.57
C PRO A 38 -1.18 -11.01 -4.61
N PRO A 39 -1.68 -11.90 -5.47
CA PRO A 39 -2.69 -11.53 -6.46
C PRO A 39 -4.00 -11.13 -5.77
N PRO A 40 -4.77 -10.22 -6.38
CA PRO A 40 -6.07 -9.81 -5.82
C PRO A 40 -7.02 -11.00 -5.69
N ARG A 41 -7.51 -11.25 -4.49
CA ARG A 41 -8.53 -12.25 -4.19
C ARG A 41 -9.74 -11.55 -3.59
N TRP A 42 -10.60 -11.04 -4.46
CA TRP A 42 -11.70 -10.13 -4.14
C TRP A 42 -12.71 -10.66 -3.13
N GLY A 43 -12.86 -11.97 -3.03
CA GLY A 43 -13.82 -12.62 -2.13
C GLY A 43 -13.23 -13.07 -0.79
N GLU A 44 -11.93 -12.96 -0.58
CA GLU A 44 -11.28 -13.43 0.64
C GLU A 44 -11.04 -12.30 1.63
N ARG A 45 -11.29 -12.57 2.89
CA ARG A 45 -10.92 -11.69 4.00
C ARG A 45 -9.47 -11.95 4.39
N ARG A 46 -8.86 -11.02 5.13
CA ARG A 46 -7.45 -11.11 5.52
C ARG A 46 -7.11 -12.40 6.28
N TYR A 47 -7.97 -12.85 7.17
CA TYR A 47 -7.78 -14.07 7.94
C TYR A 47 -7.98 -15.38 7.14
N ASP A 48 -8.53 -15.29 5.94
CA ASP A 48 -8.72 -16.42 5.03
C ASP A 48 -7.47 -16.69 4.17
N TYR A 49 -6.43 -15.85 4.29
CA TYR A 49 -5.19 -16.03 3.54
C TYR A 49 -4.36 -17.20 4.05
N ALA A 50 -3.63 -17.81 3.13
CA ALA A 50 -2.62 -18.79 3.47
C ALA A 50 -1.58 -18.19 4.42
N ASP A 51 -1.19 -18.94 5.45
CA ASP A 51 -0.09 -18.57 6.34
C ASP A 51 1.25 -18.88 5.65
N ASP A 52 1.56 -18.13 4.60
CA ASP A 52 2.83 -18.22 3.89
C ASP A 52 3.73 -17.00 4.14
N ALA A 53 5.01 -17.14 3.79
CA ALA A 53 6.01 -16.10 4.05
C ALA A 53 5.67 -14.78 3.36
N VAL A 54 5.12 -14.80 2.14
CA VAL A 54 4.78 -13.58 1.39
C VAL A 54 3.67 -12.81 2.08
N HIS A 55 2.58 -13.50 2.49
CA HIS A 55 1.46 -12.85 3.18
C HIS A 55 1.90 -12.33 4.56
N ARG A 56 2.62 -13.14 5.36
CA ARG A 56 3.14 -12.69 6.67
C ARG A 56 4.01 -11.44 6.55
N THR A 57 4.94 -11.44 5.59
CA THR A 57 5.80 -10.28 5.36
C THR A 57 5.02 -9.04 4.90
N CYS A 58 4.02 -9.22 4.02
CA CYS A 58 3.13 -8.12 3.63
C CYS A 58 2.34 -7.55 4.80
N PHE A 59 1.81 -8.40 5.70
CA PHE A 59 1.09 -7.95 6.88
C PHE A 59 2.01 -7.19 7.85
N ALA A 60 3.21 -7.70 8.10
CA ALA A 60 4.19 -7.00 8.93
C ALA A 60 4.57 -5.63 8.36
N MET A 61 4.81 -5.55 7.05
CA MET A 61 5.06 -4.28 6.36
C MET A 61 3.89 -3.30 6.50
N LEU A 62 2.65 -3.79 6.42
CA LEU A 62 1.45 -2.98 6.57
C LEU A 62 1.31 -2.45 8.01
N GLU A 63 1.60 -3.27 9.02
CA GLU A 63 1.55 -2.88 10.43
C GLU A 63 2.57 -1.80 10.77
N GLU A 64 3.74 -1.85 10.15
CA GLU A 64 4.83 -0.88 10.35
C GLU A 64 4.66 0.39 9.48
N ALA A 65 3.86 0.33 8.40
CA ALA A 65 3.75 1.43 7.44
C ALA A 65 3.15 2.71 8.06
N ASP A 66 3.67 3.86 7.65
CA ASP A 66 2.99 5.14 7.89
C ASP A 66 1.62 5.12 7.18
N PRO A 67 0.50 5.37 7.89
CA PRO A 67 -0.82 5.41 7.28
C PRO A 67 -0.94 6.35 6.08
N ALA A 68 -0.14 7.43 6.04
CA ALA A 68 -0.11 8.36 4.92
C ALA A 68 0.43 7.73 3.61
N GLN A 69 1.17 6.64 3.72
CA GLN A 69 1.77 5.90 2.58
C GLN A 69 0.91 4.71 2.13
N VAL A 70 -0.23 4.47 2.77
CA VAL A 70 -1.12 3.35 2.47
C VAL A 70 -2.36 3.84 1.71
N GLN A 71 -2.67 3.17 0.61
CA GLN A 71 -3.89 3.37 -0.17
C GLN A 71 -4.59 2.03 -0.41
N TYR A 72 -5.89 2.06 -0.63
CA TYR A 72 -6.68 0.87 -0.95
C TYR A 72 -7.76 1.19 -1.98
N VAL A 73 -8.29 0.15 -2.63
CA VAL A 73 -9.48 0.28 -3.48
C VAL A 73 -10.67 0.59 -2.57
N SER A 74 -11.52 1.56 -2.95
CA SER A 74 -12.67 1.96 -2.14
C SER A 74 -13.61 0.79 -1.87
N LEU A 75 -13.73 0.42 -0.61
CA LEU A 75 -14.56 -0.68 -0.12
C LEU A 75 -15.50 -0.18 0.98
N THR A 76 -16.20 0.92 0.70
CA THR A 76 -17.11 1.57 1.65
C THR A 76 -18.09 0.59 2.31
N GLY A 77 -18.67 -0.32 1.54
CA GLY A 77 -19.59 -1.32 2.07
C GLY A 77 -18.94 -2.26 3.09
N LEU A 78 -17.75 -2.76 2.79
CA LEU A 78 -17.02 -3.64 3.71
C LEU A 78 -16.63 -2.89 5.00
N PHE A 79 -16.14 -1.66 4.89
CA PHE A 79 -15.84 -0.82 6.06
C PHE A 79 -17.09 -0.57 6.93
N LEU A 80 -18.21 -0.25 6.32
CA LEU A 80 -19.48 -0.05 7.05
C LEU A 80 -19.89 -1.34 7.79
N GLU A 81 -19.80 -2.49 7.15
CA GLU A 81 -20.19 -3.79 7.74
C GLU A 81 -19.26 -4.24 8.86
N SER A 82 -17.94 -4.09 8.68
CA SER A 82 -16.95 -4.61 9.63
C SER A 82 -16.65 -3.63 10.78
N MET A 83 -16.60 -2.34 10.52
CA MET A 83 -16.15 -1.34 11.49
C MET A 83 -17.29 -0.49 12.08
N ILE A 84 -18.19 -0.03 11.23
CA ILE A 84 -19.12 1.03 11.61
C ILE A 84 -20.42 0.48 12.20
N TYR A 85 -21.06 -0.46 11.53
CA TYR A 85 -22.35 -0.99 11.99
C TYR A 85 -22.29 -1.74 13.31
N PRO A 86 -21.24 -2.46 13.66
CA PRO A 86 -21.10 -3.07 15.00
C PRO A 86 -21.08 -2.06 16.13
N VAL A 87 -20.55 -0.86 15.89
CA VAL A 87 -20.39 0.20 16.90
C VAL A 87 -21.57 1.17 16.90
N TYR A 88 -22.00 1.64 15.74
CA TYR A 88 -22.97 2.74 15.61
C TYR A 88 -24.37 2.30 15.19
N GLY A 89 -24.53 1.05 14.78
CA GLY A 89 -25.78 0.51 14.28
C GLY A 89 -26.04 0.77 12.79
N ARG A 90 -26.78 -0.15 12.16
CA ARG A 90 -27.05 -0.14 10.71
C ARG A 90 -28.24 0.74 10.32
N VAL A 91 -29.21 0.91 11.23
CA VAL A 91 -30.51 1.51 10.88
C VAL A 91 -30.43 3.04 10.81
N SER A 92 -29.62 3.66 11.64
CA SER A 92 -29.56 5.12 11.77
C SER A 92 -28.13 5.61 11.81
N THR A 93 -27.89 6.76 11.21
CA THR A 93 -26.59 7.45 11.25
C THR A 93 -26.39 8.32 12.49
N ASN A 94 -27.38 8.44 13.37
CA ASN A 94 -27.35 9.40 14.48
C ASN A 94 -26.16 9.21 15.43
N ALA A 95 -25.89 7.97 15.84
CA ALA A 95 -24.77 7.69 16.75
C ALA A 95 -23.41 8.00 16.08
N TYR A 96 -23.25 7.64 14.82
CA TYR A 96 -22.07 7.97 14.02
C TYR A 96 -21.92 9.49 13.87
N ASN A 97 -22.99 10.19 13.49
CA ASN A 97 -22.99 11.64 13.34
C ASN A 97 -22.57 12.37 14.64
N ALA A 98 -23.03 11.87 15.77
CA ALA A 98 -22.65 12.44 17.07
C ALA A 98 -21.17 12.20 17.40
N ALA A 99 -20.62 11.03 17.08
CA ALA A 99 -19.23 10.67 17.34
C ALA A 99 -18.25 11.40 16.42
N HIS A 100 -18.63 11.59 15.16
CA HIS A 100 -17.77 12.16 14.09
C HIS A 100 -18.09 13.62 13.76
N ALA A 101 -19.05 14.24 14.43
CA ALA A 101 -19.51 15.60 14.16
C ALA A 101 -19.88 15.84 12.68
N VAL A 102 -20.54 14.88 12.02
CA VAL A 102 -20.94 14.94 10.61
C VAL A 102 -22.45 14.85 10.45
N PRO A 103 -23.05 15.47 9.41
CA PRO A 103 -24.50 15.51 9.24
C PRO A 103 -24.99 14.48 8.19
N LEU A 104 -24.62 13.19 8.29
CA LEU A 104 -25.12 12.18 7.36
C LEU A 104 -26.61 11.94 7.56
N SER A 105 -27.43 12.06 6.51
CA SER A 105 -28.84 11.70 6.54
C SER A 105 -29.10 10.22 6.25
N SER A 106 -28.14 9.54 5.62
CA SER A 106 -28.16 8.10 5.36
C SER A 106 -26.75 7.55 5.16
N TRP A 107 -26.57 6.25 5.34
CA TRP A 107 -25.30 5.56 5.07
C TRP A 107 -24.85 5.63 3.60
N GLY A 108 -25.80 5.85 2.66
CA GLY A 108 -25.46 6.05 1.25
C GLY A 108 -24.65 7.32 0.95
N GLN A 109 -24.58 8.25 1.91
CA GLN A 109 -23.76 9.46 1.80
C GLN A 109 -22.33 9.26 2.33
N PHE A 110 -22.10 8.19 3.09
CA PHE A 110 -20.77 7.89 3.59
C PHE A 110 -19.89 7.36 2.45
N GLN A 111 -18.69 7.90 2.36
CA GLN A 111 -17.66 7.40 1.48
C GLN A 111 -16.37 7.23 2.27
N LEU A 112 -15.83 6.02 2.24
CA LEU A 112 -14.56 5.73 2.88
C LEU A 112 -13.43 6.44 2.14
N PRO A 113 -12.62 7.26 2.84
CA PRO A 113 -11.46 7.90 2.22
C PRO A 113 -10.46 6.87 1.68
N ALA A 114 -9.92 7.10 0.48
CA ALA A 114 -8.89 6.25 -0.11
C ALA A 114 -7.50 6.42 0.56
N THR A 115 -7.31 7.52 1.27
CA THR A 115 -6.08 7.83 2.03
C THR A 115 -6.43 8.10 3.49
N VAL A 116 -5.42 8.08 4.36
CA VAL A 116 -5.62 8.30 5.79
C VAL A 116 -6.39 9.61 6.08
N PRO A 117 -7.54 9.55 6.80
CA PRO A 117 -8.27 10.75 7.18
C PRO A 117 -7.47 11.60 8.17
N THR A 118 -7.38 12.90 7.93
CA THR A 118 -6.63 13.84 8.80
C THR A 118 -7.53 14.74 9.62
N ALA A 119 -8.76 14.99 9.15
CA ALA A 119 -9.68 15.94 9.79
C ALA A 119 -10.46 15.35 10.96
N ASP A 120 -10.70 14.04 10.96
CA ASP A 120 -11.46 13.31 11.99
C ASP A 120 -10.57 12.25 12.66
N PRO A 121 -10.11 12.50 13.90
CA PRO A 121 -9.26 11.56 14.63
C PRO A 121 -9.93 10.21 14.95
N GLN A 122 -11.28 10.18 15.07
CA GLN A 122 -12.01 8.94 15.29
C GLN A 122 -12.08 8.11 14.02
N LEU A 123 -12.46 8.73 12.90
CA LEU A 123 -12.45 8.06 11.59
C LEU A 123 -11.03 7.59 11.20
N ARG A 124 -10.01 8.37 11.57
CA ARG A 124 -8.61 7.95 11.35
C ARG A 124 -8.30 6.64 12.06
N ARG A 125 -8.66 6.49 13.33
CA ARG A 125 -8.43 5.25 14.08
C ARG A 125 -9.15 4.05 13.45
N GLU A 126 -10.43 4.24 13.13
CA GLU A 126 -11.26 3.21 12.48
C GLU A 126 -10.72 2.82 11.10
N TRP A 127 -10.26 3.80 10.33
CA TRP A 127 -9.62 3.59 9.03
C TRP A 127 -8.30 2.82 9.16
N GLU A 128 -7.43 3.21 10.11
CA GLU A 128 -6.15 2.53 10.36
C GLU A 128 -6.38 1.08 10.80
N GLU A 129 -7.32 0.84 11.70
CA GLU A 129 -7.69 -0.50 12.14
C GLU A 129 -8.22 -1.35 10.97
N PHE A 130 -9.14 -0.80 10.18
CA PHE A 130 -9.68 -1.47 9.00
C PHE A 130 -8.59 -1.85 8.00
N VAL A 131 -7.76 -0.90 7.61
CA VAL A 131 -6.71 -1.13 6.60
C VAL A 131 -5.64 -2.10 7.11
N ARG A 132 -5.29 -2.03 8.39
CA ARG A 132 -4.24 -2.87 8.96
C ARG A 132 -4.71 -4.28 9.32
N GLN A 133 -5.96 -4.45 9.74
CA GLN A 133 -6.44 -5.70 10.34
C GLN A 133 -7.52 -6.40 9.53
N GLU A 134 -8.47 -5.65 8.94
CA GLU A 134 -9.64 -6.21 8.28
C GLU A 134 -9.53 -6.29 6.76
N LEU A 135 -8.90 -5.28 6.16
CA LEU A 135 -8.85 -5.18 4.71
C LEU A 135 -7.88 -6.19 4.11
N ASN A 136 -8.35 -6.91 3.10
CA ASN A 136 -7.49 -7.77 2.30
C ASN A 136 -6.33 -6.99 1.67
N PRO A 137 -5.07 -7.41 1.85
CA PRO A 137 -3.91 -6.72 1.30
C PRO A 137 -3.93 -6.51 -0.23
N SER A 138 -4.69 -7.32 -0.96
CA SER A 138 -4.84 -7.14 -2.41
C SER A 138 -5.53 -5.83 -2.79
N PHE A 139 -6.23 -5.20 -1.85
CA PHE A 139 -6.87 -3.90 -2.05
C PHE A 139 -6.00 -2.74 -1.57
N ILE A 140 -4.80 -3.03 -1.06
CA ILE A 140 -3.92 -2.02 -0.49
C ILE A 140 -2.82 -1.69 -1.50
N LEU A 141 -2.70 -0.41 -1.82
CA LEU A 141 -1.60 0.11 -2.61
C LEU A 141 -0.62 0.83 -1.68
N PHE A 142 0.60 0.31 -1.64
CA PHE A 142 1.70 1.03 -0.98
C PHE A 142 2.21 2.10 -1.95
N THR A 143 2.03 3.36 -1.61
CA THR A 143 2.40 4.47 -2.47
C THR A 143 3.88 4.85 -2.39
N GLY A 144 4.59 4.29 -1.42
CA GLY A 144 5.98 4.63 -1.17
C GLY A 144 6.15 6.00 -0.47
N ASP A 145 7.40 6.39 -0.25
CA ASP A 145 7.78 7.69 0.29
C ASP A 145 8.31 8.58 -0.84
N PRO A 146 7.59 9.64 -1.25
CA PRO A 146 8.06 10.55 -2.31
C PRO A 146 9.41 11.19 -1.98
N LYS A 147 9.69 11.45 -0.70
CA LYS A 147 10.95 12.04 -0.27
C LYS A 147 12.11 11.04 -0.42
N ALA A 148 11.94 9.82 0.06
CA ALA A 148 12.95 8.79 -0.08
C ALA A 148 13.23 8.46 -1.56
N PHE A 149 12.19 8.50 -2.41
CA PHE A 149 12.37 8.34 -3.85
C PHE A 149 13.14 9.49 -4.50
N SER A 150 12.82 10.74 -4.12
CA SER A 150 13.58 11.92 -4.56
C SER A 150 15.05 11.84 -4.14
N GLU A 151 15.33 11.51 -2.88
CA GLU A 151 16.69 11.34 -2.36
C GLU A 151 17.46 10.20 -3.09
N PHE A 152 16.78 9.10 -3.40
CA PHE A 152 17.36 8.02 -4.21
C PHE A 152 17.75 8.50 -5.61
N LEU A 153 16.87 9.23 -6.30
CA LEU A 153 17.16 9.79 -7.62
C LEU A 153 18.30 10.81 -7.58
N GLN A 154 18.33 11.68 -6.57
CA GLN A 154 19.45 12.62 -6.35
C GLN A 154 20.78 11.88 -6.25
N GLN A 155 20.83 10.81 -5.47
CA GLN A 155 22.06 10.00 -5.34
C GLN A 155 22.41 9.29 -6.66
N ALA A 156 21.44 8.67 -7.33
CA ALA A 156 21.63 7.92 -8.57
C ALA A 156 22.16 8.81 -9.71
N TYR A 157 21.66 10.05 -9.78
CA TYR A 157 22.07 11.04 -10.80
C TYR A 157 23.05 12.09 -10.29
N ARG A 158 23.65 11.89 -9.10
CA ARG A 158 24.69 12.76 -8.51
C ARG A 158 24.22 14.22 -8.40
N ASP A 159 22.98 14.41 -8.02
CA ASP A 159 22.30 15.72 -7.90
C ASP A 159 22.23 16.51 -9.24
N ASP A 160 22.33 15.82 -10.37
CA ASP A 160 22.22 16.41 -11.70
C ASP A 160 20.88 16.07 -12.34
N ILE A 161 19.91 17.00 -12.18
CA ILE A 161 18.57 16.87 -12.75
C ILE A 161 18.57 16.84 -14.29
N ALA A 162 19.55 17.47 -14.93
CA ALA A 162 19.64 17.47 -16.38
C ALA A 162 20.03 16.09 -16.92
N GLN A 163 20.88 15.35 -16.18
CA GLN A 163 21.23 13.98 -16.52
C GLN A 163 20.02 13.05 -16.39
N LEU A 164 19.21 13.21 -15.33
CA LEU A 164 17.96 12.47 -15.19
C LEU A 164 17.00 12.78 -16.33
N ASN A 165 16.77 14.07 -16.61
CA ASN A 165 15.86 14.50 -17.68
C ASN A 165 16.29 13.94 -19.05
N GLN A 166 17.58 13.87 -19.33
CA GLN A 166 18.08 13.25 -20.54
C GLN A 166 17.80 11.74 -20.58
N ALA A 167 18.04 11.04 -19.46
CA ALA A 167 17.82 9.59 -19.37
C ALA A 167 16.33 9.21 -19.45
N TRP A 168 15.45 10.03 -18.87
CA TRP A 168 14.01 9.79 -18.83
C TRP A 168 13.24 10.47 -19.95
N GLN A 169 13.90 11.30 -20.77
CA GLN A 169 13.27 12.14 -21.78
C GLN A 169 12.18 13.05 -21.18
N SER A 170 12.50 13.69 -20.07
CA SER A 170 11.61 14.55 -19.27
C SER A 170 12.21 15.95 -19.10
N ASP A 171 11.48 16.83 -18.42
CA ASP A 171 11.85 18.25 -18.21
C ASP A 171 11.58 18.72 -16.77
N TYR A 172 11.76 17.86 -15.77
CA TYR A 172 11.58 18.21 -14.36
C TYR A 172 12.52 19.34 -13.93
N GLY A 173 12.00 20.30 -13.17
CA GLY A 173 12.79 21.40 -12.63
C GLY A 173 13.62 21.01 -11.40
N SER A 174 13.17 19.99 -10.64
CA SER A 174 13.89 19.45 -9.48
C SER A 174 13.45 18.01 -9.21
N PHE A 175 14.22 17.28 -8.39
CA PHE A 175 13.92 15.90 -8.01
C PHE A 175 12.64 15.77 -7.18
N GLU A 176 12.30 16.79 -6.37
CA GLU A 176 11.08 16.80 -5.55
C GLU A 176 9.80 16.91 -6.39
N GLN A 177 9.90 17.37 -7.64
CA GLN A 177 8.76 17.45 -8.56
C GLN A 177 8.45 16.12 -9.22
N ILE A 178 9.31 15.13 -9.10
CA ILE A 178 9.13 13.83 -9.73
C ILE A 178 8.13 13.02 -8.92
N PRO A 179 6.93 12.72 -9.47
CA PRO A 179 5.93 11.96 -8.74
C PRO A 179 6.33 10.49 -8.60
N LEU A 180 5.89 9.85 -7.53
CA LEU A 180 5.91 8.39 -7.48
C LEU A 180 5.04 7.82 -8.61
N PRO A 181 5.51 6.81 -9.34
CA PRO A 181 4.71 6.19 -10.40
C PRO A 181 3.47 5.52 -9.80
N SER A 182 2.30 5.99 -10.21
CA SER A 182 1.02 5.43 -9.82
C SER A 182 0.37 4.74 -11.02
N GLY A 183 0.53 3.42 -11.12
CA GLY A 183 -0.18 2.61 -12.12
C GLY A 183 0.11 2.92 -13.59
N GLN A 184 1.12 3.72 -13.89
CA GLN A 184 1.53 4.04 -15.25
C GLN A 184 2.52 2.99 -15.78
N TRP A 185 2.46 2.74 -17.07
CA TRP A 185 3.46 1.94 -17.76
C TRP A 185 4.77 2.75 -17.83
N LEU A 186 5.75 2.34 -17.04
CA LEU A 186 7.09 2.88 -17.11
C LEU A 186 7.90 2.12 -18.16
N SER A 187 8.77 2.81 -18.87
CA SER A 187 9.64 2.22 -19.89
C SER A 187 11.08 2.70 -19.74
N GLY A 188 12.02 1.96 -20.32
CA GLY A 188 13.42 2.35 -20.37
C GLY A 188 14.07 2.54 -19.00
N GLN A 189 14.87 3.59 -18.87
CA GLN A 189 15.63 3.90 -17.64
C GLN A 189 14.70 4.24 -16.46
N GLN A 190 13.61 4.94 -16.72
CA GLN A 190 12.64 5.29 -15.68
C GLN A 190 12.11 4.05 -14.95
N ARG A 191 11.80 3.00 -15.70
CA ARG A 191 11.37 1.72 -15.10
C ARG A 191 12.47 1.08 -14.26
N GLN A 192 13.71 1.09 -14.74
CA GLN A 192 14.84 0.52 -14.02
C GLN A 192 15.09 1.25 -12.71
N ASP A 193 15.08 2.57 -12.72
CA ASP A 193 15.29 3.39 -11.53
C ASP A 193 14.16 3.20 -10.49
N TYR A 194 12.95 2.93 -10.95
CA TYR A 194 11.82 2.65 -10.07
C TYR A 194 11.88 1.22 -9.48
N GLU A 195 12.43 0.26 -10.19
CA GLU A 195 12.54 -1.14 -9.75
C GLU A 195 13.77 -1.40 -8.86
N GLN A 196 14.70 -0.44 -8.74
CA GLN A 196 15.88 -0.49 -7.85
C GLN A 196 15.56 -0.06 -6.43
#